data_ca6a1bedbdf5438054d5dc0cb432a579
#
_entry.id   ca6a1bedbdf5438054d5dc0cb432a579
#
_cell.length_a   1.000
_cell.length_b   1.000
_cell.length_c   1.000
_cell.angle_alpha   90.00
_cell.angle_beta   90.00
_cell.angle_gamma   90.00
#
_symmetry.space_group_name_H-M   'P 1'
#
loop_
_entity.id
_entity.type
_entity.pdbx_description
1 polymer ?
#
loop_
_entity_poly.entity_id
_entity_poly.type
_entity_poly.pdbx_seq_one_letter_code
_entity_poly.pdbx_strand_id
1 'polypeptide(L)'
;TGYPPRVAELIRLGFADGLTFANEGRAGNRTEIAKHLAYDKVREDEQFIAETEAQALPEPTVGEDGQVVVDIRPMTADDVVGVARLFYRTYGYTVAYAPVVYEPERLAELVTSGQHLATVAVSPDGRIVGHLASEVRHPGATTGKIGLLAVDPLYRRHKLSLRIGFAHVARLLELGFVGQYTEAVTVHLGSQKAALRGGAHDVGLLFAAQYNELDFRGFDADEQARQPAQR
;
A
#
# COMPACT_ATOMS: atom_id res chain seq x y z
N THR A 1 -22.25 -25.07 -12.10
CA THR A 1 -21.78 -24.02 -11.17
C THR A 1 -20.49 -24.52 -10.55
N GLY A 2 -19.36 -24.06 -11.10
CA GLY A 2 -18.06 -24.62 -10.78
C GLY A 2 -17.26 -23.87 -9.74
N TYR A 3 -17.88 -23.27 -8.72
CA TYR A 3 -17.15 -22.64 -7.64
C TYR A 3 -16.53 -23.69 -6.70
N PRO A 4 -15.28 -23.49 -6.25
CA PRO A 4 -14.72 -24.28 -5.17
C PRO A 4 -15.64 -24.27 -3.95
N PRO A 5 -15.75 -25.37 -3.19
CA PRO A 5 -16.70 -25.49 -2.06
C PRO A 5 -16.67 -24.35 -1.04
N ARG A 6 -15.48 -23.79 -0.78
CA ARG A 6 -15.32 -22.64 0.14
C ARG A 6 -15.90 -21.33 -0.41
N VAL A 7 -15.81 -21.10 -1.71
CA VAL A 7 -16.41 -19.91 -2.37
C VAL A 7 -17.92 -20.01 -2.30
N ALA A 8 -18.49 -21.19 -2.61
CA ALA A 8 -19.92 -21.44 -2.50
C ALA A 8 -20.44 -21.21 -1.06
N GLU A 9 -19.69 -21.61 -0.06
CA GLU A 9 -20.03 -21.39 1.36
C GLU A 9 -20.02 -19.91 1.74
N LEU A 10 -19.05 -19.15 1.26
CA LEU A 10 -18.97 -17.70 1.51
C LEU A 10 -20.14 -16.95 0.85
N ILE A 11 -20.50 -17.32 -0.39
CA ILE A 11 -21.68 -16.76 -1.07
C ILE A 11 -22.94 -17.08 -0.25
N ARG A 12 -23.05 -18.30 0.27
CA ARG A 12 -24.17 -18.71 1.15
C ARG A 12 -24.22 -17.90 2.45
N LEU A 13 -23.07 -17.46 2.97
CA LEU A 13 -22.95 -16.62 4.16
C LEU A 13 -23.18 -15.10 3.86
N GLY A 14 -23.54 -14.76 2.62
CA GLY A 14 -23.87 -13.38 2.24
C GLY A 14 -22.72 -12.55 1.75
N PHE A 15 -21.54 -13.14 1.54
CA PHE A 15 -20.47 -12.45 0.85
C PHE A 15 -20.85 -12.27 -0.62
N ALA A 16 -20.76 -11.05 -1.14
CA ALA A 16 -21.01 -10.80 -2.55
C ALA A 16 -19.98 -11.54 -3.41
N ASP A 17 -20.42 -12.14 -4.51
CA ASP A 17 -19.55 -12.72 -5.54
C ASP A 17 -18.86 -11.56 -6.29
N GLY A 18 -17.94 -10.94 -5.65
CA GLY A 18 -17.45 -9.67 -6.10
C GLY A 18 -16.12 -9.72 -6.80
N LEU A 19 -15.53 -10.81 -7.20
CA LEU A 19 -14.32 -10.80 -8.03
C LEU A 19 -13.65 -12.16 -8.05
N THR A 20 -14.07 -12.99 -8.99
CA THR A 20 -13.25 -14.10 -9.44
C THR A 20 -12.35 -13.56 -10.56
N PHE A 21 -11.09 -13.25 -10.28
CA PHE A 21 -10.13 -13.03 -11.34
C PHE A 21 -9.90 -14.35 -12.07
N ALA A 22 -10.32 -14.41 -13.32
CA ALA A 22 -9.99 -15.53 -14.19
C ALA A 22 -8.46 -15.66 -14.25
N ASN A 23 -7.93 -16.80 -13.82
CA ASN A 23 -6.53 -17.23 -13.79
C ASN A 23 -5.80 -17.25 -12.44
N GLU A 24 -6.41 -16.93 -11.32
CA GLU A 24 -5.77 -17.02 -10.00
C GLU A 24 -5.46 -18.46 -9.52
N GLY A 25 -5.81 -19.47 -10.29
CA GLY A 25 -5.72 -20.87 -9.90
C GLY A 25 -4.52 -21.68 -10.41
N ARG A 26 -3.66 -21.13 -11.27
CA ARG A 26 -2.57 -21.91 -11.88
C ARG A 26 -1.21 -21.59 -11.25
N ALA A 27 -0.74 -22.50 -10.41
CA ALA A 27 0.53 -22.41 -9.71
C ALA A 27 1.76 -22.19 -10.63
N GLY A 28 1.74 -22.65 -11.87
CA GLY A 28 2.83 -22.48 -12.84
C GLY A 28 2.98 -21.05 -13.36
N ASN A 29 1.91 -20.29 -13.50
CA ASN A 29 1.99 -18.90 -13.99
C ASN A 29 2.41 -17.89 -12.92
N ARG A 30 2.29 -18.23 -11.65
CA ARG A 30 2.62 -17.34 -10.54
C ARG A 30 4.11 -17.08 -10.40
N THR A 31 4.92 -18.12 -10.57
CA THR A 31 6.38 -18.00 -10.48
C THR A 31 6.95 -17.20 -11.66
N GLU A 32 6.35 -17.29 -12.83
CA GLU A 32 6.76 -16.51 -14.00
C GLU A 32 6.32 -15.05 -13.91
N ILE A 33 5.12 -14.77 -13.41
CA ILE A 33 4.65 -13.39 -13.19
C ILE A 33 5.46 -12.72 -12.08
N ALA A 34 5.78 -13.41 -11.01
CA ALA A 34 6.68 -12.89 -9.98
C ALA A 34 8.11 -12.65 -10.48
N LYS A 35 8.60 -13.45 -11.40
CA LYS A 35 9.89 -13.25 -12.08
C LYS A 35 9.84 -12.10 -13.09
N HIS A 36 8.71 -11.85 -13.73
CA HIS A 36 8.52 -10.74 -14.68
C HIS A 36 8.11 -9.43 -14.01
N LEU A 37 7.57 -9.44 -12.81
CA LEU A 37 7.34 -8.26 -11.99
C LEU A 37 8.67 -7.83 -11.33
N ALA A 38 9.64 -7.58 -12.17
CA ALA A 38 10.77 -6.65 -12.00
C ALA A 38 11.50 -6.62 -10.65
N TYR A 39 11.52 -7.72 -9.90
CA TYR A 39 12.50 -7.87 -8.82
C TYR A 39 13.94 -7.70 -9.35
N ASP A 40 14.19 -8.07 -10.60
CA ASP A 40 15.52 -7.99 -11.19
C ASP A 40 15.88 -6.56 -11.64
N LYS A 41 14.93 -5.74 -12.08
CA LYS A 41 15.20 -4.35 -12.47
C LYS A 41 15.48 -3.42 -11.29
N VAL A 42 14.86 -3.68 -10.15
CA VAL A 42 15.01 -2.84 -8.95
C VAL A 42 16.24 -3.24 -8.13
N ARG A 43 16.78 -4.45 -8.30
CA ARG A 43 18.02 -4.91 -7.67
C ARG A 43 19.28 -4.24 -8.22
N GLU A 44 19.20 -3.62 -9.39
CA GLU A 44 20.36 -3.08 -10.08
C GLU A 44 20.70 -1.63 -9.66
N ASP A 45 19.87 -0.96 -8.87
CA ASP A 45 20.19 0.39 -8.40
C ASP A 45 20.91 0.36 -7.04
N GLU A 46 22.10 -0.23 -7.03
CA GLU A 46 23.00 -0.24 -5.86
C GLU A 46 23.30 1.17 -5.37
N GLN A 47 23.36 2.15 -6.27
CA GLN A 47 23.60 3.54 -5.94
C GLN A 47 22.41 4.12 -5.15
N PHE A 48 21.18 3.89 -5.62
CA PHE A 48 19.97 4.35 -4.93
C PHE A 48 19.86 3.74 -3.52
N ILE A 49 20.20 2.46 -3.39
CA ILE A 49 20.24 1.77 -2.10
C ILE A 49 21.26 2.42 -1.18
N ALA A 50 22.51 2.57 -1.65
CA ALA A 50 23.59 3.15 -0.88
C ALA A 50 23.29 4.59 -0.44
N GLU A 51 22.76 5.40 -1.35
CA GLU A 51 22.35 6.78 -1.04
C GLU A 51 21.20 6.82 -0.03
N THR A 52 20.25 5.90 -0.11
CA THR A 52 19.11 5.84 0.82
C THR A 52 19.54 5.38 2.20
N GLU A 53 20.42 4.38 2.27
CA GLU A 53 20.94 3.85 3.54
C GLU A 53 21.93 4.82 4.22
N ALA A 54 22.66 5.61 3.44
CA ALA A 54 23.56 6.62 3.97
C ALA A 54 22.83 7.84 4.57
N GLN A 55 21.54 8.02 4.29
CA GLN A 55 20.76 9.12 4.85
C GLN A 55 20.56 8.91 6.36
N ALA A 56 21.18 9.75 7.17
CA ALA A 56 20.87 9.81 8.60
C ALA A 56 19.38 10.19 8.77
N LEU A 57 18.68 9.41 9.58
CA LEU A 57 17.26 9.66 9.90
C LEU A 57 17.22 10.27 11.31
N PRO A 58 17.03 11.59 11.46
CA PRO A 58 16.84 12.18 12.77
C PRO A 58 15.55 11.65 13.40
N GLU A 59 15.56 11.58 14.72
CA GLU A 59 14.37 11.25 15.50
C GLU A 59 13.20 12.18 15.14
N PRO A 60 11.98 11.67 15.09
CA PRO A 60 10.80 12.49 14.81
C PRO A 60 10.63 13.60 15.84
N THR A 61 10.41 14.81 15.38
CA THR A 61 9.95 15.90 16.26
C THR A 61 8.52 15.59 16.69
N VAL A 62 8.27 15.58 17.99
CA VAL A 62 6.93 15.38 18.57
C VAL A 62 6.44 16.70 19.15
N GLY A 63 5.24 17.10 18.76
CA GLY A 63 4.58 18.30 19.28
C GLY A 63 4.05 18.13 20.71
N GLU A 64 3.56 19.21 21.30
CA GLU A 64 2.97 19.20 22.65
C GLU A 64 1.74 18.30 22.77
N ASP A 65 1.05 18.05 21.67
CA ASP A 65 -0.09 17.13 21.55
C ASP A 65 0.30 15.66 21.45
N GLY A 66 1.59 15.34 21.53
CA GLY A 66 2.14 13.99 21.40
C GLY A 66 2.12 13.44 19.98
N GLN A 67 1.83 14.27 18.99
CA GLN A 67 1.86 13.86 17.58
C GLN A 67 3.18 14.27 16.92
N VAL A 68 3.61 13.48 15.93
CA VAL A 68 4.76 13.86 15.10
C VAL A 68 4.45 15.09 14.26
N VAL A 69 5.39 16.00 14.21
CA VAL A 69 5.31 17.21 13.38
C VAL A 69 5.59 16.81 11.94
N VAL A 70 4.60 16.93 11.10
CA VAL A 70 4.68 16.66 9.65
C VAL A 70 3.70 17.55 8.90
N ASP A 71 4.07 17.91 7.68
CA ASP A 71 3.16 18.50 6.70
C ASP A 71 2.48 17.37 5.91
N ILE A 72 1.14 17.33 5.92
CA ILE A 72 0.34 16.34 5.20
C ILE A 72 -0.34 17.03 4.02
N ARG A 73 0.08 16.68 2.82
CA ARG A 73 -0.34 17.34 1.58
C ARG A 73 -0.52 16.38 0.41
N PRO A 74 -1.16 16.81 -0.68
CA PRO A 74 -1.14 16.09 -1.94
C PRO A 74 0.30 15.83 -2.41
N MET A 75 0.52 14.63 -2.94
CA MET A 75 1.77 14.26 -3.62
C MET A 75 1.88 14.99 -4.95
N THR A 76 3.08 15.39 -5.30
CA THR A 76 3.47 15.95 -6.60
C THR A 76 4.49 15.05 -7.30
N ALA A 77 4.79 15.33 -8.56
CA ALA A 77 5.83 14.61 -9.28
C ALA A 77 7.24 14.78 -8.69
N ASP A 78 7.47 15.86 -7.95
CA ASP A 78 8.76 16.11 -7.30
C ASP A 78 9.00 15.17 -6.07
N ASP A 79 7.94 14.56 -5.57
CA ASP A 79 8.01 13.69 -4.38
C ASP A 79 8.40 12.24 -4.71
N VAL A 80 8.42 11.85 -6.00
CA VAL A 80 8.52 10.43 -6.40
C VAL A 80 9.77 9.73 -5.89
N VAL A 81 10.92 10.40 -5.90
CA VAL A 81 12.18 9.86 -5.36
C VAL A 81 12.07 9.68 -3.85
N GLY A 82 11.49 10.65 -3.14
CA GLY A 82 11.22 10.56 -1.70
C GLY A 82 10.29 9.42 -1.35
N VAL A 83 9.26 9.18 -2.17
CA VAL A 83 8.34 8.04 -2.02
C VAL A 83 9.06 6.72 -2.25
N ALA A 84 9.86 6.58 -3.30
CA ALA A 84 10.66 5.38 -3.54
C ALA A 84 11.59 5.07 -2.35
N ARG A 85 12.26 6.08 -1.80
CA ARG A 85 13.09 5.94 -0.60
C ARG A 85 12.30 5.55 0.64
N LEU A 86 11.10 6.10 0.84
CA LEU A 86 10.20 5.70 1.92
C LEU A 86 9.84 4.21 1.82
N PHE A 87 9.43 3.75 0.62
CA PHE A 87 9.06 2.36 0.40
C PHE A 87 10.26 1.43 0.62
N TYR A 88 11.44 1.81 0.14
CA TYR A 88 12.66 1.04 0.39
C TYR A 88 13.00 0.93 1.88
N ARG A 89 12.96 2.03 2.64
CA ARG A 89 13.20 2.01 4.09
C ARG A 89 12.19 1.17 4.86
N THR A 90 10.93 1.19 4.39
CA THR A 90 9.82 0.53 5.06
C THR A 90 9.75 -0.96 4.76
N TYR A 91 9.96 -1.33 3.51
CA TYR A 91 9.69 -2.67 2.98
C TYR A 91 10.85 -3.28 2.19
N GLY A 92 11.98 -2.58 2.01
CA GLY A 92 12.97 -2.99 1.04
C GLY A 92 12.36 -3.01 -0.35
N TYR A 93 12.71 -4.01 -1.16
CA TYR A 93 12.10 -4.25 -2.47
C TYR A 93 11.03 -5.36 -2.44
N THR A 94 10.31 -5.51 -1.33
CA THR A 94 9.36 -6.60 -1.14
C THR A 94 7.92 -6.25 -1.55
N VAL A 95 7.65 -5.01 -1.98
CA VAL A 95 6.30 -4.59 -2.47
C VAL A 95 6.13 -4.99 -3.94
N ALA A 96 6.10 -6.30 -4.18
CA ALA A 96 6.07 -6.86 -5.54
C ALA A 96 4.77 -6.60 -6.31
N TYR A 97 3.66 -6.36 -5.62
CA TYR A 97 2.36 -6.08 -6.25
C TYR A 97 2.22 -4.65 -6.78
N ALA A 98 3.15 -3.77 -6.46
CA ALA A 98 3.16 -2.39 -6.94
C ALA A 98 4.59 -1.89 -7.18
N PRO A 99 5.34 -2.47 -8.13
CA PRO A 99 6.72 -2.11 -8.40
C PRO A 99 6.90 -0.65 -8.78
N VAL A 100 5.85 -0.01 -9.27
CA VAL A 100 5.85 1.41 -9.69
C VAL A 100 6.32 2.38 -8.60
N VAL A 101 6.17 2.01 -7.32
CA VAL A 101 6.66 2.87 -6.21
C VAL A 101 8.20 2.97 -6.18
N TYR A 102 8.90 2.07 -6.86
CA TYR A 102 10.36 2.06 -7.02
C TYR A 102 10.82 2.58 -8.38
N GLU A 103 9.89 3.03 -9.24
CA GLU A 103 10.12 3.53 -10.58
C GLU A 103 9.74 5.03 -10.63
N PRO A 104 10.61 5.96 -10.17
CA PRO A 104 10.26 7.38 -10.00
C PRO A 104 9.70 8.02 -11.28
N GLU A 105 10.28 7.74 -12.45
CA GLU A 105 9.82 8.30 -13.73
C GLU A 105 8.39 7.84 -14.05
N ARG A 106 8.13 6.54 -13.91
CA ARG A 106 6.81 5.97 -14.13
C ARG A 106 5.78 6.47 -13.12
N LEU A 107 6.17 6.59 -11.86
CA LEU A 107 5.32 7.12 -10.82
C LEU A 107 4.98 8.59 -11.09
N ALA A 108 5.94 9.41 -11.56
CA ALA A 108 5.71 10.81 -11.94
C ALA A 108 4.67 10.93 -13.07
N GLU A 109 4.72 10.05 -14.08
CA GLU A 109 3.70 10.00 -15.14
C GLU A 109 2.31 9.72 -14.58
N LEU A 110 2.17 8.75 -13.68
CA LEU A 110 0.89 8.39 -13.07
C LEU A 110 0.34 9.49 -12.16
N VAL A 111 1.20 10.17 -11.42
CA VAL A 111 0.82 11.35 -10.61
C VAL A 111 0.33 12.47 -11.51
N THR A 112 1.08 12.80 -12.56
CA THR A 112 0.77 13.89 -13.48
C THR A 112 -0.51 13.63 -14.27
N SER A 113 -0.77 12.37 -14.66
CA SER A 113 -1.99 11.97 -15.36
C SER A 113 -3.22 11.85 -14.46
N GLY A 114 -3.05 11.93 -13.12
CA GLY A 114 -4.13 11.76 -12.15
C GLY A 114 -4.57 10.30 -11.95
N GLN A 115 -3.79 9.33 -12.45
CA GLN A 115 -4.05 7.91 -12.23
C GLN A 115 -3.52 7.41 -10.88
N HIS A 116 -2.60 8.17 -10.26
CA HIS A 116 -2.07 7.93 -8.92
C HIS A 116 -2.32 9.18 -8.07
N LEU A 117 -3.47 9.20 -7.40
CA LEU A 117 -3.81 10.27 -6.46
C LEU A 117 -3.25 9.89 -5.10
N ALA A 118 -2.23 10.59 -4.64
CA ALA A 118 -1.59 10.26 -3.37
C ALA A 118 -1.53 11.45 -2.42
N THR A 119 -1.45 11.14 -1.14
CA THR A 119 -1.19 12.05 -0.03
C THR A 119 0.08 11.62 0.67
N VAL A 120 0.98 12.55 0.87
CA VAL A 120 2.26 12.34 1.55
C VAL A 120 2.31 13.08 2.88
N ALA A 121 3.10 12.54 3.80
CA ALA A 121 3.52 13.24 5.01
C ALA A 121 5.00 13.58 4.90
N VAL A 122 5.32 14.84 5.06
CA VAL A 122 6.67 15.40 4.90
C VAL A 122 7.17 15.85 6.27
N SER A 123 8.33 15.38 6.67
CA SER A 123 8.98 15.81 7.92
C SER A 123 9.55 17.24 7.79
N PRO A 124 9.88 17.91 8.93
CA PRO A 124 10.41 19.28 8.90
C PRO A 124 11.69 19.45 8.08
N ASP A 125 12.45 18.39 7.90
CA ASP A 125 13.68 18.36 7.10
C ASP A 125 13.42 17.98 5.62
N GLY A 126 12.15 17.94 5.20
CA GLY A 126 11.75 17.76 3.80
C GLY A 126 11.66 16.31 3.32
N ARG A 127 11.80 15.32 4.21
CA ARG A 127 11.72 13.91 3.78
C ARG A 127 10.29 13.40 3.79
N ILE A 128 9.99 12.55 2.81
CA ILE A 128 8.74 11.78 2.79
C ILE A 128 8.82 10.67 3.84
N VAL A 129 7.91 10.73 4.82
CA VAL A 129 7.84 9.81 5.96
C VAL A 129 6.49 9.07 6.05
N GLY A 130 5.56 9.41 5.16
CA GLY A 130 4.29 8.72 5.02
C GLY A 130 3.72 8.88 3.62
N HIS A 131 2.99 7.87 3.16
CA HIS A 131 2.36 7.83 1.84
C HIS A 131 1.08 7.01 1.90
N LEU A 132 0.06 7.44 1.19
CA LEU A 132 -1.17 6.70 0.91
C LEU A 132 -1.67 7.13 -0.45
N ALA A 133 -2.09 6.19 -1.28
CA ALA A 133 -2.57 6.48 -2.63
C ALA A 133 -3.93 5.86 -2.94
N SER A 134 -4.61 6.46 -3.91
CA SER A 134 -5.70 5.83 -4.66
C SER A 134 -5.30 5.67 -6.11
N GLU A 135 -5.34 4.44 -6.57
CA GLU A 135 -5.18 4.09 -7.98
C GLU A 135 -6.52 4.30 -8.69
N VAL A 136 -6.48 5.06 -9.77
CA VAL A 136 -7.65 5.46 -10.56
C VAL A 136 -7.52 4.87 -11.96
N ARG A 137 -8.53 4.16 -12.42
CA ARG A 137 -8.47 3.46 -13.71
C ARG A 137 -8.40 4.38 -14.92
N HIS A 138 -9.07 5.53 -14.84
CA HIS A 138 -9.10 6.52 -15.92
C HIS A 138 -9.44 7.91 -15.35
N PRO A 139 -9.05 9.00 -16.02
CA PRO A 139 -9.46 10.35 -15.65
C PRO A 139 -10.99 10.47 -15.55
N GLY A 140 -11.49 11.12 -14.50
CA GLY A 140 -12.92 11.27 -14.26
C GLY A 140 -13.60 10.07 -13.59
N ALA A 141 -12.87 9.01 -13.23
CA ALA A 141 -13.43 7.98 -12.37
C ALA A 141 -13.76 8.57 -10.99
N THR A 142 -14.90 8.17 -10.45
CA THR A 142 -15.40 8.61 -9.14
C THR A 142 -15.18 7.57 -8.03
N THR A 143 -14.47 6.50 -8.36
CA THR A 143 -14.05 5.45 -7.43
C THR A 143 -12.61 5.07 -7.69
N GLY A 144 -11.91 4.59 -6.67
CA GLY A 144 -10.52 4.15 -6.79
C GLY A 144 -10.17 3.07 -5.78
N LYS A 145 -9.03 2.43 -6.00
CA LYS A 145 -8.45 1.48 -5.07
C LYS A 145 -7.50 2.23 -4.13
N ILE A 146 -7.88 2.37 -2.87
CA ILE A 146 -6.99 2.94 -1.86
C ILE A 146 -5.99 1.89 -1.37
N GLY A 147 -4.72 2.25 -1.36
CA GLY A 147 -3.65 1.34 -0.99
C GLY A 147 -2.29 2.03 -0.91
N LEU A 148 -1.23 1.25 -0.98
CA LEU A 148 0.14 1.76 -0.93
C LEU A 148 0.40 2.62 0.32
N LEU A 149 -0.15 2.20 1.46
CA LEU A 149 0.12 2.85 2.73
C LEU A 149 1.51 2.46 3.21
N ALA A 150 2.38 3.45 3.32
CA ALA A 150 3.68 3.32 3.94
C ALA A 150 3.86 4.39 5.01
N VAL A 151 4.40 4.00 6.15
CA VAL A 151 4.83 4.92 7.22
C VAL A 151 6.23 4.51 7.63
N ASP A 152 7.16 5.47 7.56
CA ASP A 152 8.54 5.28 7.96
C ASP A 152 8.60 4.63 9.36
N PRO A 153 9.42 3.59 9.58
CA PRO A 153 9.50 2.87 10.85
C PRO A 153 9.66 3.78 12.07
N LEU A 154 10.42 4.86 11.96
CA LEU A 154 10.62 5.83 13.07
C LEU A 154 9.35 6.62 13.38
N TYR A 155 8.45 6.81 12.41
CA TYR A 155 7.21 7.58 12.54
C TYR A 155 5.99 6.72 12.90
N ARG A 156 6.20 5.41 13.12
CA ARG A 156 5.12 4.50 13.56
C ARG A 156 4.70 4.82 15.00
N ARG A 157 3.51 4.34 15.39
CA ARG A 157 2.88 4.51 16.71
C ARG A 157 2.39 5.93 17.05
N HIS A 158 2.61 6.91 16.17
CA HIS A 158 2.14 8.28 16.32
C HIS A 158 0.82 8.56 15.57
N LYS A 159 0.04 7.54 15.25
CA LYS A 159 -1.24 7.62 14.51
C LYS A 159 -1.11 8.31 13.14
N LEU A 160 0.11 8.39 12.57
CA LEU A 160 0.36 9.09 11.32
C LEU A 160 -0.44 8.48 10.16
N SER A 161 -0.57 7.15 10.08
CA SER A 161 -1.39 6.47 9.08
C SER A 161 -2.85 6.92 9.08
N LEU A 162 -3.43 7.15 10.26
CA LEU A 162 -4.81 7.66 10.37
C LEU A 162 -4.90 9.11 9.89
N ARG A 163 -3.95 9.96 10.25
CA ARG A 163 -3.92 11.37 9.83
C ARG A 163 -3.82 11.47 8.31
N ILE A 164 -2.92 10.71 7.69
CA ILE A 164 -2.79 10.63 6.23
C ILE A 164 -4.11 10.11 5.62
N GLY A 165 -4.70 9.06 6.19
CA GLY A 165 -5.94 8.47 5.74
C GLY A 165 -7.09 9.47 5.71
N PHE A 166 -7.30 10.22 6.80
CA PHE A 166 -8.34 11.24 6.85
C PHE A 166 -8.11 12.37 5.85
N ALA A 167 -6.89 12.88 5.74
CA ALA A 167 -6.55 13.91 4.77
C ALA A 167 -6.76 13.43 3.32
N HIS A 168 -6.37 12.19 3.05
CA HIS A 168 -6.54 11.58 1.73
C HIS A 168 -8.01 11.43 1.35
N VAL A 169 -8.84 10.86 2.23
CA VAL A 169 -10.27 10.68 1.98
C VAL A 169 -10.98 12.03 1.83
N ALA A 170 -10.67 13.02 2.68
CA ALA A 170 -11.23 14.37 2.54
C ALA A 170 -10.95 14.97 1.15
N ARG A 171 -9.70 14.87 0.70
CA ARG A 171 -9.32 15.30 -0.65
C ARG A 171 -10.08 14.57 -1.76
N LEU A 172 -10.26 13.26 -1.65
CA LEU A 172 -10.99 12.50 -2.65
C LEU A 172 -12.47 12.93 -2.73
N LEU A 173 -13.10 13.23 -1.60
CA LEU A 173 -14.45 13.77 -1.57
C LEU A 173 -14.53 15.12 -2.28
N GLU A 174 -13.55 16.01 -2.06
CA GLU A 174 -13.44 17.29 -2.76
C GLU A 174 -13.28 17.11 -4.28
N LEU A 175 -12.59 16.04 -4.70
CA LEU A 175 -12.42 15.67 -6.11
C LEU A 175 -13.65 14.95 -6.70
N GLY A 176 -14.73 14.77 -5.92
CA GLY A 176 -15.98 14.16 -6.37
C GLY A 176 -16.01 12.64 -6.33
N PHE A 177 -15.10 12.01 -5.60
CA PHE A 177 -15.15 10.57 -5.40
C PHE A 177 -16.35 10.18 -4.54
N VAL A 178 -17.08 9.17 -4.97
CA VAL A 178 -18.28 8.66 -4.27
C VAL A 178 -18.00 7.37 -3.50
N GLY A 179 -16.84 6.75 -3.71
CA GLY A 179 -16.45 5.54 -3.00
C GLY A 179 -14.99 5.15 -3.21
N GLN A 180 -14.49 4.36 -2.28
CA GLN A 180 -13.16 3.75 -2.33
C GLN A 180 -13.28 2.30 -1.92
N TYR A 181 -12.40 1.46 -2.46
CA TYR A 181 -12.21 0.10 -1.98
C TYR A 181 -10.73 -0.15 -1.67
N THR A 182 -10.46 -1.09 -0.78
CA THR A 182 -9.10 -1.51 -0.44
C THR A 182 -9.05 -3.02 -0.35
N GLU A 183 -7.89 -3.57 -0.62
CA GLU A 183 -7.58 -4.99 -0.48
C GLU A 183 -6.60 -5.13 0.68
N ALA A 184 -7.13 -5.25 1.90
CA ALA A 184 -6.32 -5.40 3.10
C ALA A 184 -5.74 -6.82 3.14
N VAL A 185 -4.41 -6.92 3.20
CA VAL A 185 -3.72 -8.21 3.29
C VAL A 185 -4.05 -8.92 4.61
N THR A 186 -4.08 -10.26 4.57
CA THR A 186 -4.36 -11.08 5.76
C THR A 186 -3.12 -11.38 6.61
N VAL A 187 -1.92 -11.08 6.10
CA VAL A 187 -0.66 -11.36 6.82
C VAL A 187 -0.46 -10.52 8.09
N HIS A 188 -1.19 -9.42 8.24
CA HIS A 188 -1.22 -8.66 9.48
C HIS A 188 -2.55 -7.93 9.68
N LEU A 189 -2.91 -7.69 10.94
CA LEU A 189 -4.18 -7.04 11.30
C LEU A 189 -4.17 -5.52 11.17
N GLY A 190 -3.02 -4.91 10.94
CA GLY A 190 -2.85 -3.44 10.97
C GLY A 190 -3.69 -2.75 9.90
N SER A 191 -3.57 -3.17 8.64
CA SER A 191 -4.33 -2.61 7.52
C SER A 191 -5.83 -2.85 7.63
N GLN A 192 -6.24 -4.04 8.06
CA GLN A 192 -7.65 -4.39 8.28
C GLN A 192 -8.27 -3.49 9.36
N LYS A 193 -7.61 -3.37 10.52
CA LYS A 193 -8.06 -2.48 11.60
C LYS A 193 -8.08 -1.01 11.18
N ALA A 194 -7.13 -0.57 10.38
CA ALA A 194 -7.09 0.80 9.88
C ALA A 194 -8.27 1.07 8.93
N ALA A 195 -8.57 0.18 8.01
CA ALA A 195 -9.71 0.29 7.10
C ALA A 195 -11.04 0.34 7.87
N LEU A 196 -11.28 -0.61 8.78
CA LEU A 196 -12.51 -0.65 9.60
C LEU A 196 -12.67 0.60 10.46
N ARG A 197 -11.59 1.11 11.08
CA ARG A 197 -11.62 2.37 11.84
C ARG A 197 -11.88 3.60 10.97
N GLY A 198 -11.48 3.53 9.70
CA GLY A 198 -11.79 4.54 8.69
C GLY A 198 -13.22 4.47 8.14
N GLY A 199 -14.06 3.56 8.64
CA GLY A 199 -15.45 3.38 8.22
C GLY A 199 -15.65 2.44 7.04
N ALA A 200 -14.63 1.68 6.65
CA ALA A 200 -14.78 0.65 5.63
C ALA A 200 -15.62 -0.53 6.15
N HIS A 201 -16.31 -1.18 5.22
CA HIS A 201 -17.06 -2.41 5.49
C HIS A 201 -16.49 -3.55 4.64
N ASP A 202 -16.46 -4.76 5.21
CA ASP A 202 -16.10 -5.95 4.46
C ASP A 202 -17.15 -6.23 3.39
N VAL A 203 -16.71 -6.29 2.13
CA VAL A 203 -17.57 -6.53 0.96
C VAL A 203 -17.25 -7.83 0.25
N GLY A 204 -16.15 -8.48 0.61
CA GLY A 204 -15.72 -9.74 0.03
C GLY A 204 -14.37 -10.19 0.54
N LEU A 205 -13.96 -11.38 0.10
CA LEU A 205 -12.67 -11.98 0.38
C LEU A 205 -12.04 -12.45 -0.93
N LEU A 206 -10.83 -11.98 -1.21
CA LEU A 206 -10.04 -12.43 -2.35
C LEU A 206 -9.14 -13.59 -1.92
N PHE A 207 -9.38 -14.77 -2.50
CA PHE A 207 -8.55 -15.94 -2.26
C PHE A 207 -7.35 -15.95 -3.20
N ALA A 208 -6.18 -16.30 -2.66
CA ALA A 208 -4.95 -16.41 -3.43
C ALA A 208 -4.59 -15.13 -4.23
N ALA A 209 -5.01 -13.96 -3.75
CA ALA A 209 -4.70 -12.67 -4.36
C ALA A 209 -3.20 -12.31 -4.23
N GLN A 210 -2.48 -12.93 -3.30
CA GLN A 210 -1.05 -12.75 -3.09
C GLN A 210 -0.32 -14.09 -3.17
N TYR A 211 0.97 -14.05 -3.50
CA TYR A 211 1.81 -15.24 -3.55
C TYR A 211 2.13 -15.73 -2.15
N ASN A 212 2.16 -17.03 -1.95
CA ASN A 212 2.52 -17.64 -0.65
C ASN A 212 3.98 -17.38 -0.25
N GLU A 213 4.82 -17.03 -1.23
CA GLU A 213 6.26 -16.80 -1.08
C GLU A 213 6.63 -15.32 -0.91
N LEU A 214 5.64 -14.42 -0.77
CA LEU A 214 5.91 -13.03 -0.50
C LEU A 214 6.41 -12.86 0.93
N ASP A 215 7.69 -12.59 1.05
CA ASP A 215 8.31 -12.17 2.30
C ASP A 215 8.28 -10.63 2.36
N PHE A 216 7.35 -10.08 3.11
CA PHE A 216 7.28 -8.65 3.35
C PHE A 216 8.26 -8.27 4.44
N ARG A 217 9.33 -7.60 4.07
CA ARG A 217 10.21 -6.95 5.04
C ARG A 217 9.42 -5.91 5.85
N GLY A 218 9.67 -5.86 7.15
CA GLY A 218 9.06 -4.84 8.04
C GLY A 218 7.80 -5.29 8.76
N PHE A 219 7.41 -6.55 8.65
CA PHE A 219 6.46 -7.21 9.54
C PHE A 219 7.22 -8.07 10.54
N ASP A 220 6.91 -7.92 11.83
CA ASP A 220 7.52 -8.77 12.86
C ASP A 220 7.15 -10.23 12.62
N ALA A 221 8.14 -11.12 12.69
CA ALA A 221 7.94 -12.57 12.58
C ALA A 221 6.89 -13.10 13.58
N ASP A 222 6.75 -12.44 14.72
CA ASP A 222 5.71 -12.74 15.71
C ASP A 222 4.29 -12.37 15.26
N GLU A 223 4.10 -11.36 14.43
CA GLU A 223 2.81 -11.04 13.82
C GLU A 223 2.45 -12.06 12.74
N GLN A 224 3.43 -12.54 11.99
CA GLN A 224 3.24 -13.60 10.98
C GLN A 224 2.93 -14.96 11.63
N ALA A 225 3.59 -15.28 12.77
CA ALA A 225 3.39 -16.54 13.50
C ALA A 225 2.03 -16.64 14.22
N ARG A 226 1.35 -15.54 14.48
CA ARG A 226 0.04 -15.52 15.16
C ARG A 226 -1.14 -15.76 14.22
N GLN A 227 -0.90 -15.99 12.95
CA GLN A 227 -1.97 -16.31 12.01
C GLN A 227 -2.26 -17.82 12.08
N PRO A 228 -3.55 -18.20 12.21
CA PRO A 228 -3.91 -19.60 12.07
C PRO A 228 -3.48 -20.04 10.67
N ALA A 229 -2.67 -21.10 10.62
CA ALA A 229 -2.30 -21.73 9.35
C ALA A 229 -3.57 -21.90 8.52
N GLN A 230 -3.62 -21.27 7.36
CA GLN A 230 -4.69 -21.49 6.40
C GLN A 230 -4.53 -22.92 5.88
N ARG A 231 -5.29 -23.85 6.49
CA ARG A 231 -5.41 -25.23 6.05
C ARG A 231 -6.50 -25.33 4.99
#